data_3fa8fb35d8534ff235c6577eba32280d
#
_entry.id   3fa8fb35d8534ff235c6577eba32280d
#
_cell.length_a   1.000
_cell.length_b   1.000
_cell.length_c   1.000
_cell.angle_alpha   90.00
_cell.angle_beta   90.00
_cell.angle_gamma   90.00
#
_symmetry.space_group_name_H-M   'P 1'
#
loop_
_entity.id
_entity.type
_entity.pdbx_description
1 polymer ?
#
loop_
_entity_poly.entity_id
_entity_poly.type
_entity_poly.pdbx_seq_one_letter_code
_entity_poly.pdbx_strand_id
1 'polypeptide(L)' 'MEISDVLIHIDESVGHDSQFMLEEFLREVHGIVSPRFSMQQNHLMFVAYDSDATSAAMILEKIHGQGYEAQIVAI' A
#
# COMPACT_ATOMS: atom_id res chain seq x y z
N MET A 1 15.33 -11.17 6.95
CA MET A 1 14.13 -10.40 6.66
C MET A 1 14.02 -9.21 7.57
N GLU A 2 13.82 -8.05 7.02
CA GLU A 2 13.75 -6.80 7.76
C GLU A 2 12.37 -6.20 7.52
N ILE A 3 11.51 -6.19 8.52
CA ILE A 3 10.14 -5.68 8.37
C ILE A 3 10.11 -4.18 8.61
N SER A 4 9.56 -3.46 7.64
CA SER A 4 9.38 -2.02 7.71
C SER A 4 7.91 -1.70 7.44
N ASP A 5 7.49 -0.52 7.85
CA ASP A 5 6.12 -0.05 7.62
C ASP A 5 6.15 1.24 6.85
N VAL A 6 5.15 1.43 5.98
CA VAL A 6 4.97 2.70 5.28
C VAL A 6 3.50 3.08 5.35
N LEU A 7 3.25 4.37 5.52
CA LEU A 7 1.90 4.93 5.49
C LEU A 7 1.73 5.67 4.18
N ILE A 8 0.71 5.30 3.43
CA ILE A 8 0.47 5.85 2.10
C ILE A 8 -0.88 6.55 2.09
N HIS A 9 -0.91 7.76 1.54
CA HIS A 9 -2.14 8.50 1.30
C HIS A 9 -2.54 8.33 -0.15
N ILE A 10 -3.77 7.90 -0.40
CA ILE A 10 -4.33 7.78 -1.74
C ILE A 10 -5.31 8.92 -1.94
N ASP A 11 -5.12 9.68 -3.04
CA ASP A 11 -5.91 10.90 -3.27
C ASP A 11 -7.38 10.59 -3.53
N GLU A 12 -7.66 9.51 -4.25
CA GLU A 12 -9.02 9.13 -4.55
C GLU A 12 -9.68 8.49 -3.34
N SER A 13 -10.99 8.64 -3.24
CA SER A 13 -11.76 7.93 -2.22
C SER A 13 -11.94 6.49 -2.71
N VAL A 14 -11.46 5.54 -1.92
CA VAL A 14 -11.45 4.14 -2.34
C VAL A 14 -12.57 3.39 -1.62
N GLY A 15 -13.56 2.91 -2.38
CA GLY A 15 -14.66 2.14 -1.83
C GLY A 15 -14.20 0.76 -1.37
N HIS A 16 -15.05 0.08 -0.59
CA HIS A 16 -14.70 -1.19 0.04
C HIS A 16 -14.24 -2.25 -0.96
N ASP A 17 -14.93 -2.39 -2.09
CA ASP A 17 -14.56 -3.39 -3.09
C ASP A 17 -13.20 -3.07 -3.70
N SER A 18 -12.94 -1.80 -3.99
CA SER A 18 -11.67 -1.37 -4.54
C SER A 18 -10.55 -1.51 -3.53
N GLN A 19 -10.83 -1.23 -2.26
CA GLN A 19 -9.86 -1.44 -1.19
C GLN A 19 -9.43 -2.91 -1.13
N PHE A 20 -10.41 -3.79 -1.15
CA PHE A 20 -10.14 -5.23 -1.12
C PHE A 20 -9.29 -5.64 -2.32
N MET A 21 -9.64 -5.18 -3.50
CA MET A 21 -8.91 -5.53 -4.72
C MET A 21 -7.48 -5.02 -4.69
N LEU A 22 -7.28 -3.80 -4.20
CA LEU A 22 -5.92 -3.23 -4.11
C LEU A 22 -5.08 -3.98 -3.08
N GLU A 23 -5.68 -4.31 -1.93
CA GLU A 23 -4.98 -5.09 -0.91
C GLU A 23 -4.56 -6.45 -1.46
N GLU A 24 -5.47 -7.12 -2.17
CA GLU A 24 -5.16 -8.44 -2.76
C GLU A 24 -4.09 -8.34 -3.83
N PHE A 25 -4.14 -7.29 -4.65
CA PHE A 25 -3.09 -7.06 -5.64
C PHE A 25 -1.73 -6.88 -4.99
N LEU A 26 -1.66 -6.05 -3.95
CA LEU A 26 -0.39 -5.78 -3.28
C LEU A 26 0.12 -7.01 -2.54
N ARG A 27 -0.79 -7.83 -2.01
CA ARG A 27 -0.39 -9.06 -1.30
C ARG A 27 0.36 -10.02 -2.20
N GLU A 28 0.14 -9.95 -3.52
CA GLU A 28 0.84 -10.79 -4.48
C GLU A 28 2.20 -10.22 -4.89
N VAL A 29 2.51 -9.00 -4.50
CA VAL A 29 3.80 -8.39 -4.84
C VAL A 29 4.88 -8.94 -3.90
N HIS A 30 5.99 -9.39 -4.49
CA HIS A 30 7.09 -9.95 -3.71
C HIS A 30 7.60 -8.94 -2.68
N GLY A 31 7.73 -9.37 -1.45
CA GLY A 31 8.25 -8.54 -0.37
C GLY A 31 7.19 -7.83 0.45
N ILE A 32 5.94 -7.81 0.01
CA ILE A 32 4.87 -7.21 0.80
C ILE A 32 4.32 -8.25 1.78
N VAL A 33 4.27 -7.86 3.05
CA VAL A 33 3.84 -8.74 4.14
C VAL A 33 2.37 -8.50 4.46
N SER A 34 1.97 -7.25 4.65
CA SER A 34 0.60 -6.95 5.07
C SER A 34 0.17 -5.57 4.58
N PRO A 35 -0.58 -5.51 3.47
CA PRO A 35 -1.21 -4.25 3.03
C PRO A 35 -2.61 -4.16 3.62
N ARG A 36 -2.96 -3.00 4.18
CA ARG A 36 -4.32 -2.84 4.70
C ARG A 36 -4.70 -1.38 4.76
N PHE A 37 -5.96 -1.09 4.45
CA PHE A 37 -6.52 0.24 4.59
C PHE A 37 -6.88 0.52 6.03
N SER A 38 -6.83 1.80 6.40
CA SER A 38 -7.35 2.25 7.69
C SER A 38 -8.86 2.04 7.74
N MET A 39 -9.36 1.55 8.86
CA MET A 39 -10.79 1.35 9.03
C MET A 39 -11.55 2.67 9.19
N GLN A 40 -10.83 3.74 9.53
CA GLN A 40 -11.43 5.03 9.81
C GLN A 40 -11.28 6.04 8.68
N GLN A 41 -10.24 5.88 7.85
CA GLN A 41 -9.96 6.81 6.76
C GLN A 41 -9.65 6.03 5.50
N ASN A 42 -10.55 6.09 4.53
CA ASN A 42 -10.41 5.31 3.32
C ASN A 42 -9.38 5.86 2.34
N HIS A 43 -8.64 6.90 2.73
CA HIS A 43 -7.52 7.43 1.96
C HIS A 43 -6.17 6.94 2.48
N LEU A 44 -6.14 6.30 3.65
CA LEU A 44 -4.88 5.88 4.27
C LEU A 44 -4.70 4.39 4.22
N MET A 45 -3.50 3.98 3.84
CA MET A 45 -3.14 2.58 3.72
C MET A 45 -1.84 2.32 4.44
N PHE A 46 -1.82 1.28 5.26
CA PHE A 46 -0.61 0.82 5.96
C PHE A 46 -0.07 -0.39 5.24
N VAL A 47 1.23 -0.38 4.94
CA VAL A 47 1.85 -1.52 4.28
C VAL A 47 3.08 -1.94 5.06
N ALA A 48 3.06 -3.17 5.57
CA ALA A 48 4.24 -3.80 6.16
C ALA A 48 4.94 -4.58 5.05
N TYR A 49 6.25 -4.44 4.97
CA TYR A 49 7.00 -5.06 3.88
C TYR A 49 8.41 -5.45 4.33
N ASP A 50 9.01 -6.35 3.59
CA ASP A 50 10.39 -6.79 3.79
C ASP A 50 11.31 -5.85 3.02
N SER A 51 12.06 -5.02 3.75
CA SER A 51 12.91 -4.01 3.13
C SER A 51 14.12 -4.60 2.41
N ASP A 52 14.41 -5.88 2.63
CA ASP A 52 15.43 -6.58 1.86
C ASP A 52 14.92 -6.98 0.48
N ALA A 53 13.60 -7.08 0.30
CA ALA A 53 13.00 -7.56 -0.94
C ALA A 53 12.33 -6.45 -1.76
N THR A 54 11.87 -5.38 -1.12
CA THR A 54 11.21 -4.29 -1.83
C THR A 54 11.44 -2.98 -1.08
N SER A 55 10.80 -1.90 -1.51
CA SER A 55 10.96 -0.59 -0.89
C SER A 55 9.63 0.17 -0.92
N ALA A 56 9.54 1.22 -0.10
CA ALA A 56 8.36 2.09 -0.11
C ALA A 56 8.13 2.68 -1.50
N ALA A 57 9.21 3.08 -2.19
CA ALA A 57 9.10 3.65 -3.54
C ALA A 57 8.53 2.64 -4.54
N MET A 58 8.94 1.38 -4.47
CA MET A 58 8.42 0.34 -5.34
C MET A 58 6.95 0.07 -5.05
N ILE A 59 6.57 0.08 -3.78
CA ILE A 59 5.17 -0.12 -3.40
C ILE A 59 4.31 1.00 -3.95
N LEU A 60 4.78 2.24 -3.81
CA LEU A 60 4.07 3.40 -4.34
C LEU A 60 3.89 3.28 -5.86
N GLU A 61 4.93 2.84 -6.56
CA GLU A 61 4.88 2.66 -8.00
C GLU A 61 3.83 1.61 -8.39
N LYS A 62 3.72 0.53 -7.64
CA LYS A 62 2.71 -0.50 -7.90
C LYS A 62 1.29 0.06 -7.73
N ILE A 63 1.10 0.92 -6.73
CA ILE A 63 -0.20 1.55 -6.51
C ILE A 63 -0.53 2.49 -7.66
N HIS A 64 0.45 3.29 -8.13
CA HIS A 64 0.28 4.15 -9.29
C HIS A 64 -0.11 3.34 -10.52
N GLY A 65 0.50 2.17 -10.68
CA GLY A 65 0.21 1.28 -11.81
C GLY A 65 -1.22 0.78 -11.83
N GLN A 66 -1.91 0.81 -10.68
CA GLN A 66 -3.32 0.43 -10.60
C GLN A 66 -4.25 1.60 -10.87
N GLY A 67 -3.70 2.77 -11.18
CA GLY A 67 -4.51 3.93 -11.55
C GLY A 67 -4.79 4.89 -10.41
N TYR A 68 -4.11 4.76 -9.29
CA TYR A 68 -4.32 5.64 -8.15
C TYR A 68 -3.21 6.67 -8.03
N GLU A 69 -3.57 7.89 -7.64
CA GLU A 69 -2.61 8.92 -7.25
C GLU A 69 -2.35 8.78 -5.75
N ALA A 70 -1.11 8.62 -5.38
CA ALA A 70 -0.78 8.31 -3.99
C ALA A 70 0.57 8.90 -3.62
N GLN A 71 0.76 9.14 -2.31
CA GLN A 71 2.01 9.69 -1.78
C GLN A 71 2.38 8.95 -0.50
N ILE A 72 3.68 8.85 -0.23
CA ILE A 72 4.18 8.37 1.04
C ILE A 72 4.02 9.48 2.07
N VAL A 73 3.33 9.17 3.18
CA VAL A 73 3.10 10.14 4.26
C VAL A 73 4.13 9.95 5.36
N ALA A 74 4.42 8.70 5.70
CA ALA A 74 5.36 8.39 6.77
C ALA A 74 5.99 7.03 6.52
N ILE A 75 7.21 6.87 7.01
CA ILE A 75 7.97 5.63 6.90
C ILE A 75 8.32 5.14 8.29
#